data_e0901cd42bdd92da45f7ab84e61d2d06
#
_entry.id   e0901cd42bdd92da45f7ab84e61d2d06
#
_cell.length_a   1.000
_cell.length_b   1.000
_cell.length_c   1.000
_cell.angle_alpha   90.00
_cell.angle_beta   90.00
_cell.angle_gamma   90.00
#
_symmetry.space_group_name_H-M   'P 1'
#
loop_
_entity.id
_entity.type
_entity.pdbx_description
1 polymer ?
#
loop_
_entity_poly.entity_id
_entity_poly.type
_entity_poly.pdbx_seq_one_letter_code
_entity_poly.pdbx_strand_id
1 'polypeptide(L)'
;GDWLVTPNGPPLSQRLDVEVTLLGSAPYALKHMAPVKLYIGAKRRAARLAHIDRTEQPLRPGESCLAQLILDDPISGTWGEPILIQDHAETLVLGGGKVLDPEGPKFGKSRNDRLHWLRALQISDAKSALTQLLHGEHTVDLSRFWRNRNYPQAPESLFPRDEVRIFERE
;
A
#
# COMPACT_ATOMS: atom_id res chain seq x y z
N GLY A 1 5.51 14.03 15.09
CA GLY A 1 5.96 12.85 15.78
C GLY A 1 6.93 12.02 14.96
N ASP A 2 8.03 11.60 15.56
CA ASP A 2 9.00 10.73 14.92
C ASP A 2 8.68 9.28 15.26
N TRP A 3 8.96 8.39 14.31
CA TRP A 3 8.78 6.97 14.51
C TRP A 3 10.05 6.36 15.06
N LEU A 4 9.90 5.54 16.10
CA LEU A 4 10.96 4.63 16.53
C LEU A 4 10.84 3.37 15.68
N VAL A 5 11.81 3.14 14.83
CA VAL A 5 11.87 1.94 13.97
C VAL A 5 13.09 1.11 14.34
N THR A 6 12.97 -0.20 14.21
CA THR A 6 14.13 -1.09 14.30
C THR A 6 15.05 -0.87 13.09
N PRO A 7 16.34 -1.21 13.16
CA PRO A 7 17.26 -1.08 12.02
C PRO A 7 16.78 -1.75 10.74
N ASN A 8 15.95 -2.79 10.86
CA ASN A 8 15.38 -3.54 9.75
C ASN A 8 13.91 -3.18 9.45
N GLY A 9 13.43 -2.04 9.98
CA GLY A 9 12.08 -1.56 9.73
C GLY A 9 11.84 -1.17 8.26
N PRO A 10 10.57 -0.89 7.88
CA PRO A 10 10.24 -0.47 6.52
C PRO A 10 11.01 0.79 6.13
N PRO A 11 11.55 0.86 4.91
CA PRO A 11 12.29 2.02 4.45
C PRO A 11 11.37 3.23 4.29
N LEU A 12 11.99 4.41 4.24
CA LEU A 12 11.29 5.64 3.87
C LEU A 12 10.92 5.59 2.38
N SER A 13 9.67 5.89 2.06
CA SER A 13 9.17 5.91 0.70
C SER A 13 8.33 7.16 0.42
N GLN A 14 8.43 7.67 -0.78
CA GLN A 14 7.54 8.72 -1.30
C GLN A 14 6.30 8.12 -2.00
N ARG A 15 6.14 6.80 -2.01
CA ARG A 15 5.06 6.13 -2.71
C ARG A 15 4.50 5.00 -1.87
N LEU A 16 3.24 5.20 -1.44
CA LEU A 16 2.49 4.17 -0.74
C LEU A 16 1.36 3.69 -1.63
N ASP A 17 1.27 2.40 -1.87
CA ASP A 17 0.07 1.85 -2.47
C ASP A 17 -0.94 1.50 -1.40
N VAL A 18 -2.15 1.90 -1.63
CA VAL A 18 -3.22 1.91 -0.63
C VAL A 18 -4.53 1.40 -1.20
N GLU A 19 -5.36 0.89 -0.33
CA GLU A 19 -6.79 0.77 -0.53
C GLU A 19 -7.45 1.96 0.15
N VAL A 20 -8.23 2.73 -0.60
CA VAL A 20 -8.91 3.94 -0.12
C VAL A 20 -10.40 3.83 -0.33
N THR A 21 -11.17 4.16 0.69
CA THR A 21 -12.63 4.32 0.63
C THR A 21 -12.99 5.77 0.89
N LEU A 22 -13.73 6.37 -0.01
CA LEU A 22 -14.29 7.71 0.19
C LEU A 22 -15.56 7.62 1.06
N LEU A 23 -15.68 8.51 2.04
CA LEU A 23 -16.89 8.56 2.87
C LEU A 23 -18.13 8.82 2.00
N GLY A 24 -19.23 8.18 2.31
CA GLY A 24 -20.51 8.45 1.64
C GLY A 24 -20.98 9.91 1.79
N SER A 25 -20.53 10.58 2.85
CA SER A 25 -20.77 12.01 3.13
C SER A 25 -19.77 12.96 2.48
N ALA A 26 -18.76 12.44 1.74
CA ALA A 26 -17.80 13.30 1.06
C ALA A 26 -18.53 14.20 0.04
N PRO A 27 -18.24 15.52 0.01
CA PRO A 27 -19.02 16.46 -0.78
C PRO A 27 -18.74 16.41 -2.30
N TYR A 28 -17.68 15.71 -2.69
CA TYR A 28 -17.27 15.59 -4.09
C TYR A 28 -16.46 14.32 -4.35
N ALA A 29 -16.40 13.94 -5.62
CA ALA A 29 -15.59 12.82 -6.08
C ALA A 29 -14.13 13.24 -6.26
N LEU A 30 -13.19 12.35 -5.95
CA LEU A 30 -11.76 12.58 -6.18
C LEU A 30 -11.34 12.11 -7.57
N LYS A 31 -10.73 13.01 -8.33
CA LYS A 31 -10.14 12.71 -9.64
C LYS A 31 -8.79 12.04 -9.48
N HIS A 32 -8.35 11.37 -10.54
CA HIS A 32 -6.96 10.91 -10.64
C HIS A 32 -5.98 12.07 -10.42
N MET A 33 -4.93 11.84 -9.63
CA MET A 33 -3.95 12.85 -9.22
C MET A 33 -4.50 14.00 -8.36
N ALA A 34 -5.67 13.83 -7.75
CA ALA A 34 -6.21 14.84 -6.83
C ALA A 34 -5.24 15.11 -5.67
N PRO A 35 -4.99 16.39 -5.33
CA PRO A 35 -4.20 16.74 -4.16
C PRO A 35 -4.99 16.46 -2.87
N VAL A 36 -4.34 15.79 -1.93
CA VAL A 36 -4.92 15.40 -0.63
C VAL A 36 -3.90 15.59 0.48
N LYS A 37 -4.37 15.59 1.72
CA LYS A 37 -3.53 15.42 2.91
C LYS A 37 -3.70 14.03 3.46
N LEU A 38 -2.57 13.34 3.58
CA LEU A 38 -2.46 12.03 4.20
C LEU A 38 -2.16 12.16 5.68
N TYR A 39 -2.88 11.43 6.51
CA TYR A 39 -2.54 11.15 7.89
C TYR A 39 -2.27 9.66 8.05
N ILE A 40 -1.12 9.33 8.62
CA ILE A 40 -0.66 7.98 8.89
C ILE A 40 0.11 7.98 10.22
N GLY A 41 -0.35 7.19 11.19
CA GLY A 41 0.15 7.32 12.57
C GLY A 41 0.06 8.77 13.06
N ALA A 42 1.16 9.29 13.58
CA ALA A 42 1.25 10.69 14.05
C ALA A 42 1.72 11.68 12.97
N LYS A 43 1.91 11.22 11.72
CA LYS A 43 2.44 12.06 10.64
C LYS A 43 1.36 12.52 9.69
N ARG A 44 1.56 13.76 9.19
CA ARG A 44 0.76 14.38 8.15
C ARG A 44 1.66 14.73 6.96
N ARG A 45 1.22 14.42 5.75
CA ARG A 45 1.96 14.73 4.52
C ARG A 45 1.01 15.19 3.41
N ALA A 46 1.49 16.11 2.59
CA ALA A 46 0.84 16.40 1.33
C ALA A 46 1.09 15.23 0.35
N ALA A 47 0.07 14.88 -0.40
CA ALA A 47 0.11 13.77 -1.34
C ALA A 47 -0.77 14.03 -2.56
N ARG A 48 -0.52 13.27 -3.63
CA ARG A 48 -1.44 13.14 -4.77
C ARG A 48 -1.97 11.71 -4.82
N LEU A 49 -3.29 11.58 -4.97
CA LEU A 49 -3.98 10.30 -5.08
C LEU A 49 -4.01 9.85 -6.54
N ALA A 50 -3.12 8.94 -6.92
CA ALA A 50 -3.08 8.36 -8.27
C ALA A 50 -3.86 7.04 -8.30
N HIS A 51 -5.01 7.01 -8.95
CA HIS A 51 -5.82 5.79 -9.08
C HIS A 51 -5.08 4.73 -9.91
N ILE A 52 -5.11 3.47 -9.46
CA ILE A 52 -4.50 2.34 -10.16
C ILE A 52 -5.57 1.52 -10.90
N ASP A 53 -6.69 1.20 -10.26
CA ASP A 53 -7.76 0.39 -10.83
C ASP A 53 -8.72 1.18 -11.74
N ARG A 54 -8.78 2.50 -11.58
CA ARG A 54 -9.65 3.40 -12.33
C ARG A 54 -8.93 4.72 -12.69
N THR A 55 -8.29 4.83 -13.81
CA THR A 55 -7.57 6.07 -14.18
C THR A 55 -8.45 7.16 -14.77
N GLU A 56 -9.52 6.79 -15.47
CA GLU A 56 -10.40 7.73 -16.17
C GLU A 56 -11.66 8.11 -15.37
N GLN A 57 -12.02 7.31 -14.37
CA GLN A 57 -13.19 7.55 -13.55
C GLN A 57 -12.81 8.13 -12.19
N PRO A 58 -13.50 9.19 -11.74
CA PRO A 58 -13.29 9.70 -10.39
C PRO A 58 -13.78 8.70 -9.34
N LEU A 59 -13.15 8.71 -8.18
CA LEU A 59 -13.60 7.98 -7.00
C LEU A 59 -14.78 8.74 -6.39
N ARG A 60 -15.96 8.15 -6.39
CA ARG A 60 -17.19 8.77 -5.89
C ARG A 60 -17.39 8.51 -4.39
N PRO A 61 -18.16 9.35 -3.69
CA PRO A 61 -18.56 9.09 -2.31
C PRO A 61 -19.15 7.68 -2.13
N GLY A 62 -18.68 6.96 -1.11
CA GLY A 62 -19.07 5.59 -0.82
C GLY A 62 -18.32 4.49 -1.59
N GLU A 63 -17.50 4.87 -2.57
CA GLU A 63 -16.70 3.92 -3.36
C GLU A 63 -15.30 3.71 -2.77
N SER A 64 -14.71 2.56 -3.10
CA SER A 64 -13.31 2.22 -2.81
C SER A 64 -12.50 2.09 -4.10
N CYS A 65 -11.19 2.34 -4.00
CA CYS A 65 -10.25 2.12 -5.10
C CYS A 65 -8.88 1.67 -4.59
N LEU A 66 -8.13 1.06 -5.50
CA LEU A 66 -6.69 0.87 -5.36
C LEU A 66 -5.97 2.09 -5.93
N ALA A 67 -5.13 2.70 -5.12
CA ALA A 67 -4.44 3.92 -5.50
C ALA A 67 -2.99 3.94 -5.00
N GLN A 68 -2.18 4.79 -5.58
CA GLN A 68 -0.88 5.17 -5.07
C GLN A 68 -0.94 6.59 -4.52
N LEU A 69 -0.52 6.76 -3.28
CA LEU A 69 -0.23 8.06 -2.70
C LEU A 69 1.19 8.46 -3.06
N ILE A 70 1.32 9.54 -3.81
CA ILE A 70 2.61 10.13 -4.18
C ILE A 70 2.83 11.30 -3.23
N LEU A 71 3.84 11.16 -2.37
CA LEU A 71 4.11 12.06 -1.26
C LEU A 71 5.17 13.10 -1.64
N ASP A 72 5.05 14.32 -1.12
CA ASP A 72 6.07 15.36 -1.26
C ASP A 72 7.33 14.99 -0.46
N ASP A 73 7.16 14.48 0.77
CA ASP A 73 8.24 14.00 1.64
C ASP A 73 8.10 12.51 1.95
N PRO A 74 9.23 11.78 2.05
CA PRO A 74 9.17 10.35 2.33
C PRO A 74 8.66 10.05 3.73
N ILE A 75 8.01 8.92 3.87
CA ILE A 75 7.48 8.39 5.12
C ILE A 75 7.72 6.89 5.18
N SER A 76 7.89 6.37 6.38
CA SER A 76 7.82 4.93 6.63
C SER A 76 6.36 4.53 6.85
N GLY A 77 6.01 3.36 6.39
CA GLY A 77 4.69 2.75 6.62
C GLY A 77 4.79 1.24 6.62
N THR A 78 3.76 0.58 7.12
CA THR A 78 3.66 -0.88 7.14
C THR A 78 2.38 -1.33 6.45
N TRP A 79 2.37 -2.57 5.98
CA TRP A 79 1.15 -3.17 5.45
C TRP A 79 0.04 -3.19 6.52
N GLY A 80 -1.18 -2.87 6.10
CA GLY A 80 -2.35 -2.84 6.99
C GLY A 80 -2.46 -1.59 7.85
N GLU A 81 -1.45 -0.70 7.83
CA GLU A 81 -1.49 0.53 8.60
C GLU A 81 -2.64 1.43 8.15
N PRO A 82 -3.49 1.88 9.09
CA PRO A 82 -4.62 2.72 8.75
C PRO A 82 -4.16 4.10 8.31
N ILE A 83 -4.86 4.62 7.32
CA ILE A 83 -4.66 5.98 6.80
C ILE A 83 -5.97 6.76 6.81
N LEU A 84 -5.84 8.07 6.93
CA LEU A 84 -6.95 9.00 6.76
C LEU A 84 -6.58 10.04 5.70
N ILE A 85 -7.56 10.41 4.90
CA ILE A 85 -7.40 11.37 3.81
C ILE A 85 -8.30 12.58 4.07
N GLN A 86 -7.70 13.76 4.05
CA GLN A 86 -8.41 15.03 4.07
C GLN A 86 -8.26 15.76 2.74
N ASP A 87 -9.13 16.73 2.52
CA ASP A 87 -8.99 17.68 1.44
C ASP A 87 -7.68 18.49 1.57
N HIS A 88 -7.21 19.06 0.48
CA HIS A 88 -5.96 19.83 0.48
C HIS A 88 -5.98 21.03 1.44
N ALA A 89 -7.15 21.62 1.67
CA ALA A 89 -7.34 22.73 2.60
C ALA A 89 -7.43 22.29 4.08
N GLU A 90 -7.42 20.98 4.36
CA GLU A 90 -7.51 20.39 5.71
C GLU A 90 -8.80 20.76 6.47
N THR A 91 -9.87 21.01 5.73
CA THR A 91 -11.16 21.38 6.30
C THR A 91 -12.10 20.17 6.45
N LEU A 92 -11.95 19.16 5.59
CA LEU A 92 -12.87 18.04 5.49
C LEU A 92 -12.13 16.70 5.46
N VAL A 93 -12.59 15.77 6.28
CA VAL A 93 -12.21 14.35 6.15
C VAL A 93 -12.97 13.76 4.97
N LEU A 94 -12.23 13.34 3.96
CA LEU A 94 -12.79 12.79 2.73
C LEU A 94 -12.95 11.27 2.80
N GLY A 95 -12.08 10.59 3.50
CA GLY A 95 -12.07 9.14 3.56
C GLY A 95 -10.89 8.57 4.32
N GLY A 96 -10.67 7.30 4.14
CA GLY A 96 -9.55 6.58 4.74
C GLY A 96 -9.35 5.22 4.10
N GLY A 97 -8.49 4.43 4.69
CA GLY A 97 -8.16 3.12 4.17
C GLY A 97 -6.96 2.50 4.87
N LYS A 98 -6.19 1.72 4.13
CA LYS A 98 -4.99 1.06 4.66
C LYS A 98 -3.87 1.01 3.63
N VAL A 99 -2.65 0.95 4.10
CA VAL A 99 -1.47 0.71 3.29
C VAL A 99 -1.46 -0.75 2.84
N LEU A 100 -1.24 -0.99 1.55
CA LEU A 100 -1.05 -2.34 0.98
C LEU A 100 0.43 -2.60 0.68
N ASP A 101 1.11 -1.64 0.05
CA ASP A 101 2.54 -1.72 -0.24
C ASP A 101 3.22 -0.39 0.14
N PRO A 102 4.01 -0.39 1.22
CA PRO A 102 4.72 0.82 1.65
C PRO A 102 5.88 1.21 0.72
N GLU A 103 6.27 0.34 -0.18
CA GLU A 103 7.34 0.55 -1.16
C GLU A 103 6.79 0.55 -2.60
N GLY A 104 5.71 1.29 -2.83
CA GLY A 104 5.07 1.37 -4.14
C GLY A 104 6.06 1.77 -5.26
N PRO A 105 6.15 1.04 -6.38
CA PRO A 105 7.11 1.34 -7.44
C PRO A 105 6.75 2.62 -8.18
N LYS A 106 7.79 3.33 -8.63
CA LYS A 106 7.63 4.50 -9.51
C LYS A 106 7.33 4.09 -10.95
N PHE A 107 7.97 3.02 -11.43
CA PHE A 107 7.88 2.49 -12.79
C PHE A 107 8.03 0.96 -12.77
N GLY A 108 7.76 0.29 -13.88
CA GLY A 108 8.30 -1.04 -14.15
C GLY A 108 7.31 -2.21 -14.21
N LYS A 109 6.09 -2.06 -13.72
CA LYS A 109 5.06 -3.13 -13.89
C LYS A 109 3.92 -2.64 -14.78
N SER A 110 3.37 -3.55 -15.58
CA SER A 110 2.12 -3.26 -16.28
C SER A 110 1.01 -2.97 -15.25
N ARG A 111 -0.04 -2.26 -15.68
CA ARG A 111 -1.19 -1.99 -14.81
C ARG A 111 -1.83 -3.29 -14.31
N ASN A 112 -1.92 -4.30 -15.15
CA ASN A 112 -2.53 -5.57 -14.79
C ASN A 112 -1.71 -6.33 -13.74
N ASP A 113 -0.37 -6.39 -13.90
CA ASP A 113 0.51 -7.01 -12.92
C ASP A 113 0.43 -6.26 -11.58
N ARG A 114 0.35 -4.92 -11.65
CA ARG A 114 0.20 -4.10 -10.46
C ARG A 114 -1.12 -4.37 -9.72
N LEU A 115 -2.21 -4.49 -10.45
CA LEU A 115 -3.52 -4.83 -9.88
C LEU A 115 -3.52 -6.23 -9.27
N HIS A 116 -2.91 -7.20 -9.94
CA HIS A 116 -2.78 -8.56 -9.41
C HIS A 116 -2.01 -8.55 -8.07
N TRP A 117 -0.86 -7.88 -8.05
CA TRP A 117 -0.05 -7.70 -6.84
C TRP A 117 -0.86 -7.09 -5.68
N LEU A 118 -1.52 -5.95 -5.91
CA LEU A 118 -2.26 -5.26 -4.87
C LEU A 118 -3.48 -6.05 -4.38
N ARG A 119 -4.18 -6.77 -5.26
CA ARG A 119 -5.30 -7.64 -4.87
C ARG A 119 -4.83 -8.78 -3.97
N ALA A 120 -3.68 -9.37 -4.24
CA ALA A 120 -3.09 -10.37 -3.35
C ALA A 120 -2.72 -9.74 -1.98
N LEU A 121 -2.22 -8.50 -1.96
CA LEU A 121 -1.91 -7.80 -0.72
C LEU A 121 -3.14 -7.36 0.09
N GLN A 122 -4.34 -7.31 -0.49
CA GLN A 122 -5.59 -7.09 0.26
C GLN A 122 -5.93 -8.26 1.19
N ILE A 123 -5.40 -9.47 0.91
CA ILE A 123 -5.63 -10.66 1.71
C ILE A 123 -4.89 -10.52 3.05
N SER A 124 -5.63 -10.64 4.15
CA SER A 124 -5.08 -10.50 5.49
C SER A 124 -4.17 -11.65 5.89
N ASP A 125 -4.56 -12.90 5.55
CA ASP A 125 -3.74 -14.06 5.81
C ASP A 125 -2.48 -14.07 4.92
N ALA A 126 -1.30 -14.07 5.56
CA ALA A 126 -0.03 -13.96 4.87
C ALA A 126 0.27 -15.14 3.93
N LYS A 127 -0.11 -16.36 4.33
CA LYS A 127 0.08 -17.56 3.51
C LYS A 127 -0.75 -17.50 2.24
N SER A 128 -2.04 -17.18 2.37
CA SER A 128 -2.96 -17.02 1.23
C SER A 128 -2.52 -15.90 0.29
N ALA A 129 -2.08 -14.76 0.85
CA ALA A 129 -1.56 -13.64 0.07
C ALA A 129 -0.33 -14.04 -0.74
N LEU A 130 0.64 -14.72 -0.10
CA LEU A 130 1.85 -15.18 -0.76
C LEU A 130 1.57 -16.24 -1.82
N THR A 131 0.68 -17.19 -1.53
CA THR A 131 0.24 -18.19 -2.51
C THR A 131 -0.36 -17.52 -3.75
N GLN A 132 -1.21 -16.52 -3.57
CA GLN A 132 -1.79 -15.78 -4.70
C GLN A 132 -0.74 -14.98 -5.48
N LEU A 133 0.25 -14.38 -4.81
CA LEU A 133 1.38 -13.71 -5.46
C LEU A 133 2.20 -14.67 -6.32
N LEU A 134 2.50 -15.85 -5.80
CA LEU A 134 3.29 -16.86 -6.51
C LEU A 134 2.56 -17.43 -7.74
N HIS A 135 1.23 -17.47 -7.75
CA HIS A 135 0.47 -17.88 -8.94
C HIS A 135 0.54 -16.84 -10.08
N GLY A 136 0.71 -15.56 -9.75
CA GLY A 136 0.81 -14.48 -10.75
C GLY A 136 2.23 -14.06 -11.11
N GLU A 137 3.15 -14.21 -10.17
CA GLU A 137 4.57 -13.86 -10.33
C GLU A 137 5.41 -15.09 -10.01
N HIS A 138 6.33 -15.45 -10.90
CA HIS A 138 7.19 -16.62 -10.68
C HIS A 138 8.17 -16.47 -9.51
N THR A 139 8.39 -15.24 -9.04
CA THR A 139 9.28 -14.95 -7.91
C THR A 139 8.75 -13.80 -7.05
N VAL A 140 8.84 -13.96 -5.73
CA VAL A 140 8.46 -12.94 -4.75
C VAL A 140 9.64 -12.71 -3.82
N ASP A 141 10.00 -11.44 -3.59
CA ASP A 141 10.97 -11.06 -2.56
C ASP A 141 10.34 -11.26 -1.16
N LEU A 142 10.66 -12.38 -0.54
CA LEU A 142 10.13 -12.76 0.76
C LEU A 142 10.59 -11.81 1.87
N SER A 143 11.84 -11.33 1.83
CA SER A 143 12.36 -10.41 2.83
C SER A 143 11.58 -9.10 2.84
N ARG A 144 11.30 -8.57 1.65
CA ARG A 144 10.44 -7.39 1.49
C ARG A 144 9.00 -7.67 1.93
N PHE A 145 8.43 -8.81 1.54
CA PHE A 145 7.06 -9.17 1.90
C PHE A 145 6.86 -9.21 3.43
N TRP A 146 7.78 -9.87 4.16
CA TRP A 146 7.70 -9.97 5.61
C TRP A 146 8.01 -8.66 6.31
N ARG A 147 9.04 -7.95 5.88
CA ARG A 147 9.36 -6.62 6.41
C ARG A 147 8.18 -5.67 6.29
N ASN A 148 7.53 -5.64 5.13
CA ASN A 148 6.40 -4.74 4.89
C ASN A 148 5.18 -5.08 5.74
N ARG A 149 5.03 -6.34 6.15
CA ARG A 149 4.02 -6.81 7.10
C ARG A 149 4.45 -6.73 8.57
N ASN A 150 5.59 -6.10 8.85
CA ASN A 150 6.15 -5.94 10.20
C ASN A 150 6.42 -7.27 10.93
N TYR A 151 6.80 -8.30 10.19
CA TYR A 151 7.29 -9.54 10.76
C TYR A 151 8.81 -9.45 10.93
N PRO A 152 9.35 -9.64 12.15
CA PRO A 152 10.80 -9.50 12.41
C PRO A 152 11.65 -10.57 11.74
N GLN A 153 11.05 -11.72 11.44
CA GLN A 153 11.69 -12.84 10.72
C GLN A 153 10.64 -13.55 9.87
N ALA A 154 11.05 -14.07 8.71
CA ALA A 154 10.20 -14.95 7.92
C ALA A 154 9.84 -16.19 8.76
N PRO A 155 8.56 -16.48 8.99
CA PRO A 155 8.20 -17.68 9.73
C PRO A 155 8.55 -18.90 8.90
N GLU A 156 9.61 -19.62 9.29
CA GLU A 156 10.08 -20.84 8.61
C GLU A 156 9.00 -21.92 8.47
N SER A 157 7.95 -21.85 9.31
CA SER A 157 6.86 -22.84 9.38
C SER A 157 5.74 -22.64 8.36
N LEU A 158 5.71 -21.51 7.61
CA LEU A 158 4.58 -21.21 6.72
C LEU A 158 4.60 -21.98 5.40
N PHE A 159 5.78 -22.48 4.99
CA PHE A 159 5.92 -23.25 3.75
C PHE A 159 6.78 -24.47 3.99
N PRO A 160 6.32 -25.67 3.61
CA PRO A 160 7.20 -26.82 3.50
C PRO A 160 8.34 -26.47 2.53
N ARG A 161 9.58 -26.80 2.90
CA ARG A 161 10.78 -26.52 2.08
C ARG A 161 10.70 -27.06 0.66
N ASP A 162 9.81 -28.00 0.43
CA ASP A 162 9.60 -28.67 -0.86
C ASP A 162 8.72 -27.88 -1.83
N GLU A 163 7.92 -26.92 -1.34
CA GLU A 163 6.99 -26.14 -2.16
C GLU A 163 7.53 -24.76 -2.56
N VAL A 164 8.53 -24.23 -1.86
CA VAL A 164 9.11 -22.90 -2.11
C VAL A 164 10.62 -23.02 -2.28
N ARG A 165 11.12 -22.76 -3.49
CA ARG A 165 12.55 -22.56 -3.70
C ARG A 165 12.93 -21.16 -3.26
N ILE A 166 13.61 -21.06 -2.13
CA ILE A 166 14.17 -19.79 -1.64
C ILE A 166 15.48 -19.58 -2.40
N PHE A 167 15.53 -18.54 -3.22
CA PHE A 167 16.78 -18.07 -3.81
C PHE A 167 17.31 -16.95 -2.91
N GLU A 168 18.40 -17.21 -2.20
CA GLU A 168 19.16 -16.15 -1.55
C GLU A 168 19.87 -15.36 -2.65
N ARG A 169 19.70 -14.04 -2.67
CA ARG A 169 20.56 -13.17 -3.48
C ARG A 169 21.86 -12.99 -2.70
N GLU A 170 22.98 -13.47 -3.30
CA GLU A 170 24.32 -13.07 -2.91
C GLU A 170 24.57 -11.57 -3.11
#